data_2a68d8fd0feb244a59382683af947e72
#
_entry.id   2a68d8fd0feb244a59382683af947e72
#
_cell.length_a   1.000
_cell.length_b   1.000
_cell.length_c   1.000
_cell.angle_alpha   90.00
_cell.angle_beta   90.00
_cell.angle_gamma   90.00
#
_symmetry.space_group_name_H-M   'P 1'
#
loop_
_entity.id
_entity.type
_entity.pdbx_description
1 polymer ?
#
loop_
_entity_poly.entity_id
_entity_poly.type
_entity_poly.pdbx_seq_one_letter_code
_entity_poly.pdbx_strand_id
1 'polypeptide(L)'
;MKSISKWTALQCLFIPFSLLAVNENDDFVYDLSLATQGISVSQYNTGVNYSIGRGIAKDLEKAVYWYQRAHEQGHSKAPFNIAIIYSDGISLNPNSKLALEYFLIAEERNNLAAKKFLDKLREYDDENIEEALIKLCCPEPLSHAMITKN
;
A
#
# COMPACT_ATOMS: atom_id res chain seq x y z
N MET A 1 -2.39 68.21 -14.90
CA MET A 1 -1.43 67.14 -15.15
C MET A 1 -1.44 66.28 -13.90
N LYS A 2 -2.05 65.08 -13.98
CA LYS A 2 -2.27 64.16 -12.83
C LYS A 2 -1.14 63.12 -12.78
N SER A 3 -0.42 63.12 -11.67
CA SER A 3 0.62 62.13 -11.34
C SER A 3 -0.02 60.74 -11.17
N ILE A 4 0.30 59.85 -12.05
CA ILE A 4 -0.08 58.42 -11.94
C ILE A 4 0.95 57.77 -11.02
N SER A 5 0.50 57.37 -9.82
CA SER A 5 1.33 56.77 -8.80
C SER A 5 1.80 55.38 -9.25
N LYS A 6 3.11 55.14 -9.18
CA LYS A 6 3.84 53.87 -9.54
C LYS A 6 3.66 52.75 -8.52
N TRP A 7 2.43 52.50 -8.06
CA TRP A 7 2.17 51.52 -6.98
C TRP A 7 1.48 50.22 -7.40
N THR A 8 1.30 49.95 -8.71
CA THR A 8 0.50 48.83 -9.16
C THR A 8 1.29 47.61 -9.67
N ALA A 9 2.64 47.60 -9.62
CA ALA A 9 3.45 46.55 -10.18
C ALA A 9 4.01 45.53 -9.17
N LEU A 10 3.83 45.72 -7.86
CA LEU A 10 4.45 44.85 -6.83
C LEU A 10 3.46 43.96 -6.07
N GLN A 11 2.17 44.00 -6.40
CA GLN A 11 1.14 43.25 -5.70
C GLN A 11 0.85 41.85 -6.30
N CYS A 12 1.43 41.53 -7.44
CA CYS A 12 1.17 40.25 -8.11
C CYS A 12 2.12 39.10 -7.74
N LEU A 13 3.06 39.29 -6.80
CA LEU A 13 4.06 38.29 -6.43
C LEU A 13 3.86 37.63 -5.05
N PHE A 14 2.83 38.02 -4.32
CA PHE A 14 2.43 37.28 -3.12
C PHE A 14 1.24 36.36 -3.46
N ILE A 15 1.49 35.28 -4.22
CA ILE A 15 0.64 34.11 -4.14
C ILE A 15 0.91 33.54 -2.75
N PRO A 16 -0.07 33.57 -1.81
CA PRO A 16 0.18 33.01 -0.49
C PRO A 16 0.52 31.53 -0.69
N PHE A 17 1.64 31.12 -0.12
CA PHE A 17 2.12 29.71 -0.10
C PHE A 17 1.04 28.71 0.37
N SER A 18 0.01 29.20 1.05
CA SER A 18 -1.19 28.45 1.44
C SER A 18 -2.08 28.00 0.27
N LEU A 19 -1.91 28.55 -0.95
CA LEU A 19 -2.67 28.12 -2.14
C LEU A 19 -2.00 26.92 -2.84
N LEU A 20 -0.80 26.53 -2.44
CA LEU A 20 -0.06 25.37 -2.95
C LEU A 20 -0.13 24.16 -2.00
N ALA A 21 -0.93 24.22 -0.95
CA ALA A 21 -1.24 23.04 -0.16
C ALA A 21 -2.13 22.12 -1.01
N VAL A 22 -1.50 21.21 -1.76
CA VAL A 22 -2.20 20.06 -2.33
C VAL A 22 -2.85 19.34 -1.16
N ASN A 23 -4.17 19.36 -1.12
CA ASN A 23 -4.91 18.70 -0.05
C ASN A 23 -4.91 17.20 -0.36
N GLU A 24 -4.27 16.39 0.47
CA GLU A 24 -4.24 14.93 0.32
C GLU A 24 -5.64 14.31 0.16
N ASN A 25 -6.65 15.00 0.67
CA ASN A 25 -8.05 14.61 0.50
C ASN A 25 -8.54 14.79 -0.95
N ASP A 26 -8.07 15.84 -1.63
CA ASP A 26 -8.45 16.10 -3.03
C ASP A 26 -7.81 15.05 -3.96
N ASP A 27 -6.58 14.64 -3.69
CA ASP A 27 -5.89 13.57 -4.42
C ASP A 27 -6.62 12.24 -4.26
N PHE A 28 -7.06 11.89 -3.04
CA PHE A 28 -7.83 10.69 -2.81
C PHE A 28 -9.17 10.70 -3.55
N VAL A 29 -9.92 11.80 -3.51
CA VAL A 29 -11.21 11.93 -4.20
C VAL A 29 -11.03 11.79 -5.72
N TYR A 30 -9.97 12.37 -6.27
CA TYR A 30 -9.64 12.27 -7.69
C TYR A 30 -9.31 10.81 -8.07
N ASP A 31 -8.39 10.16 -7.34
CA ASP A 31 -8.05 8.76 -7.57
C ASP A 31 -9.28 7.84 -7.45
N LEU A 32 -10.13 8.04 -6.44
CA LEU A 32 -11.34 7.26 -6.26
C LEU A 32 -12.32 7.43 -7.43
N SER A 33 -12.47 8.65 -7.93
CA SER A 33 -13.31 8.92 -9.10
C SER A 33 -12.85 8.15 -10.34
N LEU A 34 -11.55 8.13 -10.61
CA LEU A 34 -10.98 7.38 -11.73
C LEU A 34 -11.00 5.86 -11.49
N ALA A 35 -10.78 5.42 -10.25
CA ALA A 35 -10.84 4.01 -9.88
C ALA A 35 -12.24 3.41 -10.10
N THR A 36 -13.30 4.17 -9.80
CA THR A 36 -14.69 3.76 -10.07
C THR A 36 -14.99 3.67 -11.56
N GLN A 37 -14.29 4.43 -12.39
CA GLN A 37 -14.36 4.34 -13.85
C GLN A 37 -13.54 3.16 -14.42
N GLY A 38 -12.84 2.41 -13.58
CA GLY A 38 -12.08 1.24 -13.97
C GLY A 38 -10.62 1.50 -14.32
N ILE A 39 -10.06 2.69 -14.06
CA ILE A 39 -8.66 2.99 -14.34
C ILE A 39 -7.75 2.23 -13.38
N SER A 40 -6.99 1.27 -13.88
CA SER A 40 -6.16 0.34 -13.09
C SER A 40 -5.15 1.05 -12.17
N VAL A 41 -4.49 2.09 -12.67
CA VAL A 41 -3.51 2.86 -11.87
C VAL A 41 -4.22 3.57 -10.70
N SER A 42 -5.39 4.16 -10.94
CA SER A 42 -6.16 4.84 -9.90
C SER A 42 -6.77 3.84 -8.90
N GLN A 43 -7.15 2.63 -9.35
CA GLN A 43 -7.54 1.55 -8.45
C GLN A 43 -6.40 1.17 -7.51
N TYR A 44 -5.19 1.02 -8.05
CA TYR A 44 -4.01 0.77 -7.23
C TYR A 44 -3.74 1.91 -6.24
N ASN A 45 -3.76 3.17 -6.69
CA ASN A 45 -3.56 4.35 -5.83
C ASN A 45 -4.63 4.45 -4.74
N THR A 46 -5.89 4.19 -5.07
CA THR A 46 -6.99 4.15 -4.09
C THR A 46 -6.75 3.07 -3.04
N GLY A 47 -6.26 1.89 -3.46
CA GLY A 47 -5.82 0.83 -2.54
C GLY A 47 -4.69 1.30 -1.62
N VAL A 48 -3.68 2.00 -2.15
CA VAL A 48 -2.60 2.60 -1.34
C VAL A 48 -3.17 3.59 -0.33
N ASN A 49 -4.04 4.51 -0.77
CA ASN A 49 -4.62 5.53 0.10
C ASN A 49 -5.39 4.91 1.28
N TYR A 50 -6.21 3.87 1.03
CA TYR A 50 -6.86 3.12 2.10
C TYR A 50 -5.88 2.36 2.99
N SER A 51 -4.80 1.79 2.45
CA SER A 51 -3.85 0.99 3.23
C SER A 51 -3.04 1.80 4.23
N ILE A 52 -2.72 3.05 3.91
CA ILE A 52 -1.93 3.94 4.77
C ILE A 52 -2.75 5.04 5.45
N GLY A 53 -4.01 5.24 5.04
CA GLY A 53 -4.88 6.28 5.58
C GLY A 53 -4.57 7.68 5.02
N ARG A 54 -4.19 7.78 3.72
CA ARG A 54 -3.90 9.07 3.08
C ARG A 54 -5.18 9.70 2.52
N GLY A 55 -5.58 10.84 3.07
CA GLY A 55 -6.81 11.54 2.67
C GLY A 55 -8.11 10.84 3.04
N ILE A 56 -8.04 9.68 3.69
CA ILE A 56 -9.17 8.86 4.15
C ILE A 56 -8.76 8.02 5.37
N ALA A 57 -9.70 7.57 6.18
CA ALA A 57 -9.40 6.64 7.25
C ALA A 57 -8.83 5.32 6.71
N LYS A 58 -7.78 4.80 7.38
CA LYS A 58 -7.18 3.52 7.02
C LYS A 58 -8.21 2.39 7.07
N ASP A 59 -8.25 1.59 6.00
CA ASP A 59 -9.18 0.47 5.84
C ASP A 59 -8.54 -0.59 4.95
N LEU A 60 -8.04 -1.67 5.57
CA LEU A 60 -7.31 -2.70 4.84
C LEU A 60 -8.21 -3.58 3.97
N GLU A 61 -9.48 -3.74 4.32
CA GLU A 61 -10.44 -4.49 3.51
C GLU A 61 -10.70 -3.75 2.19
N LYS A 62 -10.93 -2.44 2.27
CA LYS A 62 -11.08 -1.61 1.08
C LYS A 62 -9.79 -1.51 0.27
N ALA A 63 -8.62 -1.49 0.94
CA ALA A 63 -7.35 -1.54 0.24
C ALA A 63 -7.23 -2.83 -0.59
N VAL A 64 -7.50 -4.00 0.00
CA VAL A 64 -7.49 -5.29 -0.70
C VAL A 64 -8.48 -5.28 -1.87
N TYR A 65 -9.70 -4.82 -1.66
CA TYR A 65 -10.71 -4.71 -2.72
C TYR A 65 -10.19 -3.94 -3.95
N TRP A 66 -9.60 -2.76 -3.72
CA TRP A 66 -9.09 -1.94 -4.81
C TRP A 66 -7.83 -2.52 -5.46
N TYR A 67 -6.93 -3.13 -4.67
CA TYR A 67 -5.78 -3.83 -5.21
C TYR A 67 -6.18 -5.05 -6.06
N GLN A 68 -7.21 -5.81 -5.66
CA GLN A 68 -7.71 -6.92 -6.46
C GLN A 68 -8.22 -6.46 -7.82
N ARG A 69 -8.98 -5.36 -7.87
CA ARG A 69 -9.44 -4.79 -9.14
C ARG A 69 -8.30 -4.33 -10.04
N ALA A 70 -7.27 -3.71 -9.45
CA ALA A 70 -6.07 -3.35 -10.19
C ALA A 70 -5.31 -4.60 -10.68
N HIS A 71 -5.24 -5.65 -9.83
CA HIS A 71 -4.61 -6.92 -10.16
C HIS A 71 -5.30 -7.62 -11.35
N GLU A 72 -6.62 -7.68 -11.37
CA GLU A 72 -7.42 -8.26 -12.46
C GLU A 72 -7.13 -7.59 -13.80
N GLN A 73 -6.77 -6.32 -13.79
CA GLN A 73 -6.35 -5.57 -14.98
C GLN A 73 -4.84 -5.63 -15.27
N GLY A 74 -4.11 -6.51 -14.59
CA GLY A 74 -2.69 -6.73 -14.85
C GLY A 74 -1.74 -5.77 -14.13
N HIS A 75 -2.19 -4.96 -13.15
CA HIS A 75 -1.30 -4.06 -12.42
C HIS A 75 -0.23 -4.84 -11.63
N SER A 76 1.05 -4.66 -11.99
CA SER A 76 2.16 -5.51 -11.52
C SER A 76 2.47 -5.39 -10.02
N LYS A 77 2.17 -4.25 -9.40
CA LYS A 77 2.46 -4.00 -7.97
C LYS A 77 1.32 -4.44 -7.05
N ALA A 78 0.09 -4.57 -7.56
CA ALA A 78 -1.08 -4.84 -6.74
C ALA A 78 -0.98 -6.18 -5.99
N PRO A 79 -0.57 -7.31 -6.61
CA PRO A 79 -0.45 -8.58 -5.90
C PRO A 79 0.52 -8.51 -4.72
N PHE A 80 1.66 -7.82 -4.87
CA PHE A 80 2.61 -7.65 -3.78
C PHE A 80 2.00 -6.98 -2.55
N ASN A 81 1.23 -5.90 -2.76
CA ASN A 81 0.57 -5.20 -1.65
C ASN A 81 -0.53 -6.05 -0.99
N ILE A 82 -1.26 -6.87 -1.76
CA ILE A 82 -2.22 -7.84 -1.21
C ILE A 82 -1.47 -8.86 -0.35
N ALA A 83 -0.36 -9.40 -0.86
CA ALA A 83 0.46 -10.36 -0.12
C ALA A 83 0.93 -9.80 1.23
N ILE A 84 1.43 -8.57 1.25
CA ILE A 84 1.85 -7.89 2.49
C ILE A 84 0.69 -7.79 3.49
N ILE A 85 -0.51 -7.41 3.04
CA ILE A 85 -1.67 -7.28 3.94
C ILE A 85 -2.03 -8.62 4.57
N TYR A 86 -1.96 -9.73 3.82
CA TYR A 86 -2.27 -11.05 4.36
C TYR A 86 -1.12 -11.68 5.17
N SER A 87 0.14 -11.29 4.92
CA SER A 87 1.31 -11.78 5.66
C SER A 87 1.52 -11.06 6.98
N ASP A 88 1.12 -9.79 7.05
CA ASP A 88 1.44 -8.90 8.16
C ASP A 88 0.39 -9.08 9.27
N GLY A 89 0.56 -9.91 10.26
CA GLY A 89 -0.40 -10.20 11.34
C GLY A 89 -1.17 -8.99 11.95
N ILE A 90 -1.04 -7.82 11.34
CA ILE A 90 -1.78 -6.56 11.59
C ILE A 90 -3.15 -6.57 10.87
N SER A 91 -3.33 -7.41 9.84
CA SER A 91 -4.59 -7.50 9.13
C SER A 91 -5.61 -8.30 9.93
N LEU A 92 -6.89 -8.01 9.70
CA LEU A 92 -8.03 -8.61 10.40
C LEU A 92 -8.06 -10.16 10.34
N ASN A 93 -7.46 -10.75 9.30
CA ASN A 93 -7.36 -12.20 9.09
C ASN A 93 -6.04 -12.52 8.37
N PRO A 94 -4.92 -12.70 9.07
CA PRO A 94 -3.68 -13.14 8.45
C PRO A 94 -3.88 -14.52 7.80
N ASN A 95 -3.41 -14.66 6.57
CA ASN A 95 -3.50 -15.90 5.80
C ASN A 95 -2.19 -16.12 5.03
N SER A 96 -1.27 -16.87 5.65
CA SER A 96 0.06 -17.14 5.10
C SER A 96 0.02 -17.83 3.74
N LYS A 97 -0.92 -18.76 3.54
CA LYS A 97 -1.09 -19.45 2.25
C LYS A 97 -1.49 -18.48 1.14
N LEU A 98 -2.48 -17.62 1.41
CA LEU A 98 -2.94 -16.63 0.45
C LEU A 98 -1.86 -15.55 0.21
N ALA A 99 -1.12 -15.17 1.25
CA ALA A 99 0.00 -14.25 1.12
C ALA A 99 1.07 -14.83 0.19
N LEU A 100 1.45 -16.09 0.38
CA LEU A 100 2.44 -16.76 -0.47
C LEU A 100 1.97 -16.83 -1.92
N GLU A 101 0.71 -17.17 -2.16
CA GLU A 101 0.12 -17.20 -3.50
C GLU A 101 0.26 -15.84 -4.21
N TYR A 102 -0.09 -14.75 -3.52
CA TYR A 102 0.05 -13.41 -4.08
C TYR A 102 1.50 -12.95 -4.23
N PHE A 103 2.43 -13.40 -3.38
CA PHE A 103 3.87 -13.15 -3.59
C PHE A 103 4.38 -13.85 -4.85
N LEU A 104 3.98 -15.10 -5.10
CA LEU A 104 4.34 -15.83 -6.31
C LEU A 104 3.77 -15.17 -7.57
N ILE A 105 2.50 -14.75 -7.55
CA ILE A 105 1.89 -13.97 -8.64
C ILE A 105 2.66 -12.67 -8.90
N ALA A 106 3.10 -11.99 -7.84
CA ALA A 106 3.88 -10.76 -7.98
C ALA A 106 5.26 -11.03 -8.59
N GLU A 107 5.94 -12.13 -8.22
CA GLU A 107 7.20 -12.57 -8.81
C GLU A 107 7.04 -12.86 -10.31
N GLU A 108 6.01 -13.60 -10.71
CA GLU A 108 5.68 -13.88 -12.12
C GLU A 108 5.46 -12.60 -12.94
N ARG A 109 4.98 -11.54 -12.30
CA ARG A 109 4.81 -10.22 -12.91
C ARG A 109 6.06 -9.33 -12.82
N ASN A 110 7.21 -9.93 -12.57
CA ASN A 110 8.50 -9.26 -12.46
C ASN A 110 8.56 -8.19 -11.34
N ASN A 111 7.81 -8.37 -10.26
CA ASN A 111 7.94 -7.51 -9.09
C ASN A 111 9.22 -7.85 -8.33
N LEU A 112 10.21 -6.95 -8.41
CA LEU A 112 11.53 -7.17 -7.81
C LEU A 112 11.48 -7.31 -6.28
N ALA A 113 10.54 -6.64 -5.62
CA ALA A 113 10.39 -6.73 -4.17
C ALA A 113 9.86 -8.11 -3.76
N ALA A 114 8.87 -8.64 -4.50
CA ALA A 114 8.37 -10.01 -4.30
C ALA A 114 9.48 -11.04 -4.51
N LYS A 115 10.23 -10.91 -5.61
CA LYS A 115 11.34 -11.82 -5.89
C LYS A 115 12.36 -11.83 -4.76
N LYS A 116 12.85 -10.66 -4.32
CA LYS A 116 13.81 -10.56 -3.22
C LYS A 116 13.28 -11.16 -1.92
N PHE A 117 11.99 -10.99 -1.65
CA PHE A 117 11.35 -11.54 -0.46
C PHE A 117 11.26 -13.06 -0.54
N LEU A 118 10.84 -13.62 -1.68
CA LEU A 118 10.76 -15.07 -1.90
C LEU A 118 12.13 -15.72 -1.90
N ASP A 119 13.15 -15.09 -2.51
CA ASP A 119 14.53 -15.59 -2.47
C ASP A 119 15.02 -15.71 -1.03
N LYS A 120 14.73 -14.71 -0.19
CA LYS A 120 15.07 -14.75 1.22
C LYS A 120 14.30 -15.83 2.00
N LEU A 121 13.05 -16.10 1.67
CA LEU A 121 12.28 -17.20 2.27
C LEU A 121 12.87 -18.56 1.88
N ARG A 122 13.27 -18.73 0.62
CA ARG A 122 13.93 -19.96 0.12
C ARG A 122 15.27 -20.21 0.81
N GLU A 123 16.04 -19.17 1.12
CA GLU A 123 17.28 -19.28 1.90
C GLU A 123 17.02 -19.72 3.35
N TYR A 124 15.85 -19.37 3.91
CA TYR A 124 15.50 -19.72 5.29
C TYR A 124 14.98 -21.15 5.42
N ASP A 125 14.13 -21.60 4.52
CA ASP A 125 13.60 -22.97 4.47
C ASP A 125 13.20 -23.30 3.02
N ASP A 126 14.07 -24.04 2.30
CA ASP A 126 13.86 -24.39 0.89
C ASP A 126 12.80 -25.50 0.73
N GLU A 127 12.59 -26.32 1.77
CA GLU A 127 11.64 -27.44 1.71
C GLU A 127 10.20 -27.00 2.02
N ASN A 128 10.03 -25.93 2.84
CA ASN A 128 8.71 -25.47 3.24
C ASN A 128 8.61 -23.94 3.34
N ILE A 129 8.48 -23.30 2.18
CA ILE A 129 8.37 -21.83 2.07
C ILE A 129 7.16 -21.28 2.85
N GLU A 130 6.05 -22.04 2.94
CA GLU A 130 4.86 -21.62 3.69
C GLU A 130 5.15 -21.56 5.19
N GLU A 131 5.88 -22.55 5.72
CA GLU A 131 6.29 -22.56 7.12
C GLU A 131 7.31 -21.44 7.43
N ALA A 132 8.24 -21.18 6.50
CA ALA A 132 9.17 -20.07 6.59
C ALA A 132 8.43 -18.73 6.64
N LEU A 133 7.39 -18.55 5.83
CA LEU A 133 6.57 -17.34 5.82
C LEU A 133 5.83 -17.16 7.16
N ILE A 134 5.24 -18.22 7.71
CA ILE A 134 4.56 -18.17 9.02
C ILE A 134 5.54 -17.75 10.11
N LYS A 135 6.72 -18.35 10.16
CA LYS A 135 7.75 -18.02 11.16
C LYS A 135 8.27 -16.57 11.04
N LEU A 136 8.34 -16.06 9.80
CA LEU A 136 8.90 -14.73 9.54
C LEU A 136 7.89 -13.59 9.76
N CYS A 137 6.64 -13.80 9.34
CA CYS A 137 5.60 -12.76 9.33
C CYS A 137 4.62 -12.87 10.51
N CYS A 138 4.43 -14.07 11.04
CA CYS A 138 3.52 -14.33 12.16
C CYS A 138 4.25 -15.19 13.21
N PRO A 139 5.30 -14.66 13.88
CA PRO A 139 5.96 -15.41 14.95
C PRO A 139 4.90 -15.74 16.00
N GLU A 140 4.75 -17.03 16.33
CA GLU A 140 3.88 -17.49 17.41
C GLU A 140 4.12 -16.62 18.65
N PRO A 141 3.07 -16.11 19.30
CA PRO A 141 3.24 -15.45 20.59
C PRO A 141 3.96 -16.46 21.49
N LEU A 142 5.10 -16.08 22.04
CA LEU A 142 5.95 -16.90 22.92
C LEU A 142 5.03 -17.69 23.87
N SER A 143 4.69 -18.90 23.47
CA SER A 143 3.79 -19.76 24.21
C SER A 143 4.42 -20.06 25.56
N HIS A 144 3.64 -19.97 26.58
CA HIS A 144 3.74 -20.35 27.98
C HIS A 144 4.66 -21.53 28.38
N ALA A 145 5.66 -21.90 27.57
CA ALA A 145 6.57 -23.00 27.81
C ALA A 145 7.66 -22.72 28.86
N MET A 146 7.61 -21.58 29.55
CA MET A 146 8.56 -21.26 30.64
C MET A 146 7.94 -21.16 32.02
N ILE A 147 6.72 -21.64 32.26
CA ILE A 147 6.11 -21.60 33.61
C ILE A 147 5.96 -23.00 34.24
N THR A 148 6.59 -24.04 33.76
CA THR A 148 6.62 -25.32 34.47
C THR A 148 8.02 -25.89 34.56
N LYS A 149 8.88 -25.21 35.29
CA LYS A 149 10.05 -25.81 35.96
C LYS A 149 10.23 -25.14 37.31
N ASN A 150 9.50 -25.60 38.28
CA ASN A 150 9.92 -25.72 39.67
C ASN A 150 9.18 -26.88 40.29
#